data_845b0f240a6e2f98d0f6e7c6caa110e9
#
_entry.id   845b0f240a6e2f98d0f6e7c6caa110e9
#
_cell.length_a   1.000
_cell.length_b   1.000
_cell.length_c   1.000
_cell.angle_alpha   90.00
_cell.angle_beta   90.00
_cell.angle_gamma   90.00
#
_symmetry.space_group_name_H-M   'P 1'
#
loop_
_entity.id
_entity.type
_entity.pdbx_description
1 polymer ?
#
loop_
_entity_poly.entity_id
_entity_poly.type
_entity_poly.pdbx_seq_one_letter_code
_entity_poly.pdbx_strand_id
1 'polypeptide(L)'
;MEEMQNMSKKYPFQRIFLIVADSAGVGEEPDAAEFGDCGSNTWKHAAESVGQIRVPYMESMGLGDLDDIPGVSKVDHPKAYCLTCRETSRGKDTMTGHWEMMGVNTVKPFQTFTETGFPKELMDELSRQTGHKLIGNYSASGTEILRVLGEEQMKENSLIVYTSADSVLQIAAHEEVTGLQELYRCCEIARRLCMKPEWKVGRVIARPYVGTNKNDFHRVGGDRHDYALSPEEDTDMNILEQNGFTVSCVGKICDIFNGKGVTETQHTVSNEDGMDKTIDQLKNKDFTGICFVNLVEFDSEFGHRRNPVGYARALEAFDKRVGEFISHMRDDDLLMITADHGNDPTFHGTDHTREKVPLLIYSPSFKKGRQLEEAPTFGVMGATILENFGLKRNDDLIGEPLKEIFE
;
A
#
# COMPACT_ATOMS: atom_id res chain seq x y z
N MET A 1 -7.92 -2.90 -44.29
CA MET A 1 -7.48 -1.81 -43.40
C MET A 1 -8.62 -1.18 -42.62
N GLU A 2 -9.83 -1.02 -43.17
CA GLU A 2 -11.01 -0.54 -42.41
C GLU A 2 -11.54 -1.53 -41.37
N GLU A 3 -11.42 -2.85 -41.61
CA GLU A 3 -11.78 -3.86 -40.60
C GLU A 3 -10.82 -3.95 -39.41
N MET A 4 -9.54 -3.58 -39.57
CA MET A 4 -8.58 -3.48 -38.45
C MET A 4 -8.75 -2.19 -37.63
N GLN A 5 -9.35 -1.12 -38.18
CA GLN A 5 -9.66 0.12 -37.46
C GLN A 5 -10.96 0.03 -36.64
N ASN A 6 -11.80 -0.97 -36.88
CA ASN A 6 -13.09 -1.16 -36.18
C ASN A 6 -13.03 -2.18 -35.04
N MET A 7 -11.85 -2.75 -34.72
CA MET A 7 -11.62 -3.54 -33.51
C MET A 7 -11.29 -2.69 -32.26
N SER A 8 -11.28 -1.36 -32.39
CA SER A 8 -10.93 -0.45 -31.30
C SER A 8 -12.15 0.13 -30.62
N LYS A 9 -12.34 -0.20 -29.41
CA LYS A 9 -13.14 0.27 -28.28
C LYS A 9 -14.24 -0.70 -27.87
N LYS A 10 -13.79 -1.88 -27.41
CA LYS A 10 -14.69 -2.79 -26.69
C LYS A 10 -15.02 -2.22 -25.30
N TYR A 11 -14.12 -1.42 -24.74
CA TYR A 11 -14.25 -0.81 -23.41
C TYR A 11 -14.02 0.70 -23.50
N PRO A 12 -14.60 1.53 -22.60
CA PRO A 12 -14.32 2.95 -22.51
C PRO A 12 -12.82 3.24 -22.39
N PHE A 13 -12.14 2.52 -21.47
CA PHE A 13 -10.70 2.59 -21.30
C PHE A 13 -10.07 1.21 -21.46
N GLN A 14 -9.01 1.12 -22.28
CA GLN A 14 -8.29 -0.14 -22.51
C GLN A 14 -7.33 -0.44 -21.36
N ARG A 15 -6.64 0.59 -20.88
CA ARG A 15 -5.65 0.49 -19.81
C ARG A 15 -6.00 1.43 -18.68
N ILE A 16 -6.01 0.91 -17.47
CA ILE A 16 -6.26 1.68 -16.26
C ILE A 16 -4.99 1.62 -15.40
N PHE A 17 -4.48 2.79 -15.01
CA PHE A 17 -3.33 2.92 -14.13
C PHE A 17 -3.83 3.44 -12.78
N LEU A 18 -3.76 2.59 -11.74
CA LEU A 18 -4.09 2.95 -10.36
C LEU A 18 -2.78 3.14 -9.59
N ILE A 19 -2.45 4.39 -9.27
CA ILE A 19 -1.22 4.76 -8.58
C ILE A 19 -1.55 5.18 -7.16
N VAL A 20 -1.00 4.43 -6.19
CA VAL A 20 -1.14 4.70 -4.76
C VAL A 20 0.12 5.41 -4.26
N ALA A 21 -0.02 6.66 -3.85
CA ALA A 21 0.96 7.36 -3.03
C ALA A 21 0.77 6.90 -1.58
N ASP A 22 1.52 5.86 -1.18
CA ASP A 22 1.36 5.16 0.11
C ASP A 22 1.30 6.14 1.28
N SER A 23 0.21 6.13 2.04
CA SER A 23 -0.05 7.00 3.19
C SER A 23 -0.38 8.47 2.93
N ALA A 24 -0.62 8.91 1.69
CA ALA A 24 -0.88 10.32 1.39
C ALA A 24 -2.36 10.75 1.65
N GLY A 25 -2.80 10.68 2.91
CA GLY A 25 -4.14 11.05 3.34
C GLY A 25 -4.43 12.56 3.29
N VAL A 26 -5.71 12.92 3.22
CA VAL A 26 -6.22 14.31 3.09
C VAL A 26 -7.22 14.65 4.21
N GLY A 27 -6.74 14.62 5.44
CA GLY A 27 -7.51 14.99 6.62
C GLY A 27 -8.24 13.82 7.29
N GLU A 28 -8.51 14.04 8.58
CA GLU A 28 -9.06 13.01 9.46
C GLU A 28 -10.38 12.40 8.97
N GLU A 29 -10.54 11.11 9.20
CA GLU A 29 -11.82 10.41 9.05
C GLU A 29 -12.79 10.80 10.17
N PRO A 30 -14.12 10.72 9.96
CA PRO A 30 -15.09 10.99 11.01
C PRO A 30 -14.93 10.11 12.27
N ASP A 31 -14.35 8.93 12.13
CA ASP A 31 -14.07 8.01 13.23
C ASP A 31 -12.62 8.08 13.75
N ALA A 32 -11.83 9.04 13.31
CA ALA A 32 -10.43 9.23 13.72
C ALA A 32 -10.24 9.27 15.24
N ALA A 33 -11.25 9.78 15.98
CA ALA A 33 -11.24 9.78 17.45
C ALA A 33 -11.13 8.38 18.07
N GLU A 34 -11.70 7.37 17.43
CA GLU A 34 -11.64 5.97 17.89
C GLU A 34 -10.21 5.38 17.76
N PHE A 35 -9.41 5.97 16.85
CA PHE A 35 -8.02 5.59 16.60
C PHE A 35 -7.00 6.52 17.30
N GLY A 36 -7.46 7.58 17.94
CA GLY A 36 -6.61 8.59 18.56
C GLY A 36 -5.96 9.56 17.57
N ASP A 37 -6.49 9.66 16.36
CA ASP A 37 -5.89 10.35 15.22
C ASP A 37 -6.58 11.70 14.89
N CYS A 38 -7.37 12.25 15.82
CA CYS A 38 -7.99 13.57 15.61
C CYS A 38 -6.96 14.65 15.27
N GLY A 39 -7.26 15.40 14.21
CA GLY A 39 -6.41 16.49 13.74
C GLY A 39 -5.30 16.04 12.80
N SER A 40 -5.23 14.76 12.42
CA SER A 40 -4.27 14.30 11.41
C SER A 40 -4.61 14.81 10.01
N ASN A 41 -3.58 15.18 9.25
CA ASN A 41 -3.70 15.58 7.85
C ASN A 41 -2.34 15.53 7.16
N THR A 42 -2.07 14.43 6.50
CA THR A 42 -0.77 14.16 5.90
C THR A 42 -0.38 15.19 4.84
N TRP A 43 -1.25 15.47 3.86
CA TRP A 43 -0.97 16.45 2.82
C TRP A 43 -0.76 17.85 3.37
N LYS A 44 -1.67 18.31 4.20
CA LYS A 44 -1.65 19.68 4.75
C LYS A 44 -0.42 19.93 5.60
N HIS A 45 -0.14 19.06 6.55
CA HIS A 45 0.96 19.24 7.48
C HIS A 45 2.34 19.05 6.82
N ALA A 46 2.44 18.16 5.82
CA ALA A 46 3.63 18.10 4.97
C ALA A 46 3.85 19.43 4.23
N ALA A 47 2.80 20.01 3.63
CA ALA A 47 2.88 21.30 2.94
C ALA A 47 3.26 22.44 3.90
N GLU A 48 2.66 22.50 5.09
CA GLU A 48 2.97 23.50 6.12
C GLU A 48 4.45 23.47 6.55
N SER A 49 5.06 22.28 6.60
CA SER A 49 6.47 22.11 6.99
C SER A 49 7.47 22.81 6.09
N VAL A 50 7.09 23.07 4.85
CA VAL A 50 7.89 23.80 3.85
C VAL A 50 7.30 25.18 3.51
N GLY A 51 6.25 25.58 4.23
CA GLY A 51 5.47 26.81 4.03
C GLY A 51 4.43 26.67 2.93
N GLN A 52 4.80 26.21 1.75
CA GLN A 52 3.91 25.94 0.62
C GLN A 52 4.50 24.84 -0.26
N ILE A 53 3.64 23.95 -0.75
CA ILE A 53 4.00 22.88 -1.69
C ILE A 53 3.69 23.30 -3.13
N ARG A 54 4.40 22.75 -4.11
CA ARG A 54 4.14 23.00 -5.54
C ARG A 54 3.86 21.70 -6.28
N VAL A 55 2.59 21.48 -6.57
CA VAL A 55 2.08 20.28 -7.26
C VAL A 55 1.11 20.66 -8.39
N PRO A 56 1.58 21.40 -9.42
CA PRO A 56 0.72 22.02 -10.43
C PRO A 56 -0.09 21.02 -11.27
N TYR A 57 0.37 19.80 -11.45
CA TYR A 57 -0.38 18.80 -12.21
C TYR A 57 -1.57 18.27 -11.39
N MET A 58 -1.35 17.85 -10.14
CA MET A 58 -2.43 17.40 -9.26
C MET A 58 -3.35 18.57 -8.83
N GLU A 59 -2.80 19.80 -8.67
CA GLU A 59 -3.63 21.00 -8.51
C GLU A 59 -4.59 21.16 -9.68
N SER A 60 -4.11 21.07 -10.95
CA SER A 60 -4.96 21.17 -12.14
C SER A 60 -6.02 20.05 -12.24
N MET A 61 -5.83 18.95 -11.52
CA MET A 61 -6.79 17.84 -11.41
C MET A 61 -7.84 18.05 -10.33
N GLY A 62 -7.72 19.09 -9.49
CA GLY A 62 -8.68 19.40 -8.44
C GLY A 62 -8.25 18.96 -7.04
N LEU A 63 -6.98 18.68 -6.78
CA LEU A 63 -6.53 18.31 -5.44
C LEU A 63 -6.87 19.38 -4.40
N GLY A 64 -6.74 20.67 -4.73
CA GLY A 64 -7.10 21.79 -3.85
C GLY A 64 -8.61 21.95 -3.59
N ASP A 65 -9.46 21.24 -4.33
CA ASP A 65 -10.90 21.21 -4.07
C ASP A 65 -11.26 20.22 -2.95
N LEU A 66 -10.35 19.28 -2.65
CA LEU A 66 -10.56 18.20 -1.67
C LEU A 66 -10.19 18.64 -0.24
N ASP A 67 -9.18 19.49 -0.09
CA ASP A 67 -8.72 20.00 1.21
C ASP A 67 -7.96 21.32 1.06
N ASP A 68 -7.82 22.05 2.17
CA ASP A 68 -7.05 23.30 2.25
C ASP A 68 -5.56 23.00 2.47
N ILE A 69 -4.85 22.75 1.36
CA ILE A 69 -3.43 22.42 1.35
C ILE A 69 -2.61 23.66 0.99
N PRO A 70 -1.68 24.13 1.85
CA PRO A 70 -0.85 25.31 1.56
C PRO A 70 -0.08 25.20 0.24
N GLY A 71 -0.36 26.13 -0.67
CA GLY A 71 0.26 26.18 -2.01
C GLY A 71 -0.51 25.45 -3.11
N VAL A 72 -1.67 24.83 -2.80
CA VAL A 72 -2.55 24.17 -3.76
C VAL A 72 -3.87 24.93 -3.83
N SER A 73 -4.16 25.53 -4.96
CA SER A 73 -5.37 26.34 -5.15
C SER A 73 -6.55 25.49 -5.57
N LYS A 74 -7.77 25.94 -5.23
CA LYS A 74 -9.00 25.43 -5.81
C LYS A 74 -9.09 25.77 -7.29
N VAL A 75 -9.70 24.89 -8.07
CA VAL A 75 -9.80 25.02 -9.54
C VAL A 75 -11.26 24.98 -9.98
N ASP A 76 -11.78 26.08 -10.53
CA ASP A 76 -13.18 26.16 -11.00
C ASP A 76 -13.55 25.08 -12.02
N HIS A 77 -12.57 24.62 -12.81
CA HIS A 77 -12.75 23.60 -13.84
C HIS A 77 -11.60 22.60 -13.80
N PRO A 78 -11.60 21.65 -12.87
CA PRO A 78 -10.56 20.64 -12.78
C PRO A 78 -10.51 19.79 -14.07
N LYS A 79 -9.31 19.36 -14.44
CA LYS A 79 -9.10 18.47 -15.60
C LYS A 79 -9.52 17.03 -15.34
N ALA A 80 -9.67 16.67 -14.07
CA ALA A 80 -10.00 15.32 -13.61
C ALA A 80 -11.32 15.31 -12.85
N TYR A 81 -11.91 14.15 -12.67
CA TYR A 81 -12.86 13.94 -11.60
C TYR A 81 -12.06 13.78 -10.30
N CYS A 82 -12.46 14.50 -9.25
CA CYS A 82 -11.77 14.48 -7.97
C CYS A 82 -12.77 14.29 -6.83
N LEU A 83 -12.41 13.49 -5.84
CA LEU A 83 -13.22 13.25 -4.65
C LEU A 83 -12.33 12.78 -3.50
N THR A 84 -12.87 12.84 -2.28
CA THR A 84 -12.32 12.12 -1.14
C THR A 84 -13.01 10.77 -1.01
N CYS A 85 -12.26 9.75 -0.59
CA CYS A 85 -12.80 8.44 -0.25
C CYS A 85 -12.58 8.19 1.24
N ARG A 86 -13.59 7.61 1.89
CA ARG A 86 -13.54 7.15 3.29
C ARG A 86 -13.19 5.67 3.33
N GLU A 87 -12.55 5.24 4.40
CA GLU A 87 -12.27 3.84 4.64
C GLU A 87 -13.37 3.21 5.50
N THR A 88 -14.07 2.21 4.96
CA THR A 88 -15.09 1.44 5.69
C THR A 88 -14.47 0.40 6.61
N SER A 89 -13.34 -0.15 6.22
CA SER A 89 -12.59 -1.15 6.99
C SER A 89 -12.11 -0.59 8.33
N ARG A 90 -11.98 -1.47 9.32
CA ARG A 90 -11.62 -1.08 10.70
C ARG A 90 -10.10 -1.04 10.94
N GLY A 91 -9.29 -1.08 9.90
CA GLY A 91 -7.84 -0.88 9.93
C GLY A 91 -7.43 0.53 9.54
N LYS A 92 -6.14 0.80 9.53
CA LYS A 92 -5.50 1.99 8.97
C LYS A 92 -4.10 1.63 8.44
N ASP A 93 -3.98 0.43 7.92
CA ASP A 93 -2.72 -0.14 7.46
C ASP A 93 -2.76 -0.43 5.95
N THR A 94 -1.58 -0.51 5.34
CA THR A 94 -1.42 -0.71 3.90
C THR A 94 -2.21 -1.89 3.35
N MET A 95 -2.27 -3.03 4.06
CA MET A 95 -3.02 -4.20 3.59
C MET A 95 -4.52 -3.92 3.56
N THR A 96 -5.04 -3.35 4.66
CA THR A 96 -6.46 -3.03 4.81
C THR A 96 -6.91 -2.06 3.72
N GLY A 97 -6.19 -0.95 3.53
CA GLY A 97 -6.55 0.05 2.52
C GLY A 97 -6.51 -0.49 1.10
N HIS A 98 -5.45 -1.21 0.72
CA HIS A 98 -5.35 -1.81 -0.61
C HIS A 98 -6.41 -2.90 -0.86
N TRP A 99 -6.71 -3.73 0.14
CA TRP A 99 -7.77 -4.73 0.01
C TRP A 99 -9.13 -4.08 -0.18
N GLU A 100 -9.40 -2.99 0.55
CA GLU A 100 -10.65 -2.26 0.38
C GLU A 100 -10.76 -1.61 -0.99
N MET A 101 -9.67 -1.07 -1.58
CA MET A 101 -9.68 -0.59 -2.96
C MET A 101 -10.17 -1.64 -3.95
N MET A 102 -9.88 -2.92 -3.67
CA MET A 102 -10.30 -4.07 -4.47
C MET A 102 -11.52 -4.79 -3.88
N GLY A 103 -12.30 -4.08 -3.06
CA GLY A 103 -13.64 -4.46 -2.62
C GLY A 103 -13.73 -5.23 -1.31
N VAL A 104 -12.63 -5.62 -0.68
CA VAL A 104 -12.67 -6.42 0.55
C VAL A 104 -12.80 -5.55 1.78
N ASN A 105 -13.85 -5.76 2.57
CA ASN A 105 -14.08 -5.06 3.83
C ASN A 105 -13.44 -5.80 5.01
N THR A 106 -12.41 -5.24 5.60
CA THR A 106 -11.76 -5.77 6.80
C THR A 106 -12.50 -5.30 8.06
N VAL A 107 -13.56 -6.03 8.43
CA VAL A 107 -14.42 -5.69 9.59
C VAL A 107 -13.66 -5.77 10.92
N LYS A 108 -12.70 -6.67 11.06
CA LYS A 108 -11.86 -6.81 12.24
C LYS A 108 -10.42 -6.41 11.90
N PRO A 109 -9.87 -5.39 12.57
CA PRO A 109 -8.50 -4.96 12.33
C PRO A 109 -7.52 -6.09 12.64
N PHE A 110 -6.40 -6.09 11.94
CA PHE A 110 -5.30 -7.00 12.28
C PHE A 110 -4.77 -6.67 13.67
N GLN A 111 -4.41 -7.72 14.42
CA GLN A 111 -3.87 -7.53 15.77
C GLN A 111 -2.46 -6.94 15.71
N THR A 112 -2.20 -5.99 16.59
CA THR A 112 -0.85 -5.46 16.85
C THR A 112 -0.40 -5.87 18.24
N PHE A 113 0.89 -6.12 18.41
CA PHE A 113 1.48 -6.56 19.67
C PHE A 113 2.62 -5.61 20.10
N THR A 114 2.54 -4.36 19.68
CA THR A 114 3.58 -3.34 19.86
C THR A 114 3.86 -3.07 21.34
N GLU A 115 2.80 -2.94 22.15
CA GLU A 115 2.91 -2.59 23.58
C GLU A 115 3.25 -3.78 24.47
N THR A 116 2.79 -4.99 24.10
CA THR A 116 2.82 -6.15 25.01
C THR A 116 3.83 -7.22 24.58
N GLY A 117 4.26 -7.22 23.32
CA GLY A 117 4.81 -8.41 22.68
C GLY A 117 3.72 -9.47 22.47
N PHE A 118 4.08 -10.58 21.85
CA PHE A 118 3.16 -11.68 21.58
C PHE A 118 2.78 -12.45 22.85
N PRO A 119 1.53 -12.96 22.93
CA PRO A 119 1.07 -13.77 24.07
C PRO A 119 1.98 -14.98 24.33
N LYS A 120 2.14 -15.31 25.60
CA LYS A 120 2.99 -16.43 26.03
C LYS A 120 2.60 -17.74 25.35
N GLU A 121 1.30 -17.98 25.18
CA GLU A 121 0.75 -19.17 24.54
C GLU A 121 1.21 -19.32 23.10
N LEU A 122 1.26 -18.20 22.32
CA LEU A 122 1.79 -18.20 20.97
C LEU A 122 3.32 -18.49 20.98
N MET A 123 4.06 -17.86 21.88
CA MET A 123 5.52 -18.05 21.99
C MET A 123 5.88 -19.47 22.37
N ASP A 124 5.18 -20.06 23.35
CA ASP A 124 5.37 -21.44 23.78
C ASP A 124 5.08 -22.43 22.64
N GLU A 125 3.98 -22.22 21.92
CA GLU A 125 3.56 -23.09 20.82
C GLU A 125 4.51 -22.96 19.61
N LEU A 126 4.96 -21.76 19.31
CA LEU A 126 5.94 -21.50 18.25
C LEU A 126 7.29 -22.17 18.60
N SER A 127 7.78 -22.01 19.81
CA SER A 127 8.99 -22.69 20.30
C SER A 127 8.87 -24.21 20.21
N ARG A 128 7.74 -24.76 20.63
CA ARG A 128 7.48 -26.20 20.59
C ARG A 128 7.49 -26.75 19.16
N GLN A 129 6.84 -26.06 18.19
CA GLN A 129 6.72 -26.53 16.83
C GLN A 129 8.00 -26.32 16.01
N THR A 130 8.71 -25.23 16.26
CA THR A 130 10.00 -24.97 15.57
C THR A 130 11.15 -25.79 16.14
N GLY A 131 11.09 -26.13 17.43
CA GLY A 131 12.18 -26.78 18.16
C GLY A 131 13.28 -25.83 18.61
N HIS A 132 13.10 -24.53 18.42
CA HIS A 132 14.06 -23.49 18.80
C HIS A 132 13.64 -22.75 20.07
N LYS A 133 14.63 -22.35 20.87
CA LYS A 133 14.43 -21.33 21.89
C LYS A 133 14.10 -20.00 21.21
N LEU A 134 13.11 -19.27 21.73
CA LEU A 134 12.75 -17.94 21.26
C LEU A 134 13.30 -16.88 22.23
N ILE A 135 13.87 -15.82 21.67
CA ILE A 135 14.36 -14.66 22.41
C ILE A 135 13.78 -13.38 21.84
N GLY A 136 13.76 -12.30 22.62
CA GLY A 136 13.16 -11.03 22.23
C GLY A 136 11.71 -10.92 22.69
N ASN A 137 10.76 -10.89 21.79
CA ASN A 137 9.31 -10.72 22.01
C ASN A 137 8.94 -9.30 22.49
N TYR A 138 9.45 -8.28 21.81
CA TYR A 138 9.08 -6.88 22.03
C TYR A 138 9.18 -6.08 20.73
N SER A 139 8.65 -4.86 20.76
CA SER A 139 8.71 -3.94 19.61
C SER A 139 10.10 -3.34 19.47
N ALA A 140 10.73 -3.50 18.29
CA ALA A 140 12.04 -2.95 18.00
C ALA A 140 12.28 -2.75 16.49
N SER A 141 13.25 -1.87 16.17
CA SER A 141 13.78 -1.85 14.81
C SER A 141 14.63 -3.08 14.53
N GLY A 142 14.62 -3.58 13.30
CA GLY A 142 15.40 -4.77 12.95
C GLY A 142 16.91 -4.59 13.09
N THR A 143 17.45 -3.37 13.00
CA THR A 143 18.87 -3.10 13.22
C THR A 143 19.21 -3.12 14.71
N GLU A 144 18.37 -2.50 15.52
CA GLU A 144 18.60 -2.43 16.96
C GLU A 144 18.51 -3.81 17.63
N ILE A 145 17.49 -4.61 17.26
CA ILE A 145 17.31 -5.92 17.88
C ILE A 145 18.45 -6.89 17.56
N LEU A 146 19.05 -6.79 16.36
CA LEU A 146 20.24 -7.57 16.01
C LEU A 146 21.44 -7.15 16.85
N ARG A 147 21.63 -5.86 17.05
CA ARG A 147 22.72 -5.34 17.91
C ARG A 147 22.62 -5.83 19.34
N VAL A 148 21.40 -6.01 19.86
CA VAL A 148 21.14 -6.44 21.24
C VAL A 148 21.19 -7.97 21.39
N LEU A 149 20.56 -8.71 20.48
CA LEU A 149 20.31 -10.16 20.63
C LEU A 149 21.08 -11.04 19.66
N GLY A 150 21.76 -10.48 18.64
CA GLY A 150 22.39 -11.26 17.59
C GLY A 150 23.48 -12.21 18.09
N GLU A 151 24.32 -11.78 19.05
CA GLU A 151 25.37 -12.64 19.63
C GLU A 151 24.77 -13.79 20.46
N GLU A 152 23.69 -13.55 21.23
CA GLU A 152 22.97 -14.62 21.96
C GLU A 152 22.31 -15.59 20.97
N GLN A 153 21.69 -15.07 19.91
CA GLN A 153 21.06 -15.88 18.87
C GLN A 153 22.07 -16.85 18.23
N MET A 154 23.25 -16.35 17.85
CA MET A 154 24.28 -17.18 17.24
C MET A 154 24.81 -18.26 18.21
N LYS A 155 25.02 -17.88 19.47
CA LYS A 155 25.59 -18.80 20.50
C LYS A 155 24.63 -19.95 20.80
N GLU A 156 23.33 -19.68 20.86
CA GLU A 156 22.33 -20.65 21.31
C GLU A 156 21.54 -21.27 20.15
N ASN A 157 21.77 -20.82 18.91
CA ASN A 157 20.97 -21.13 17.73
C ASN A 157 19.46 -20.94 18.02
N SER A 158 19.13 -19.85 18.71
CA SER A 158 17.76 -19.46 19.03
C SER A 158 17.13 -18.68 17.85
N LEU A 159 15.87 -18.27 17.96
CA LEU A 159 15.23 -17.37 17.00
C LEU A 159 14.91 -16.05 17.71
N ILE A 160 15.26 -14.92 17.09
CA ILE A 160 14.85 -13.61 17.58
C ILE A 160 13.45 -13.32 17.06
N VAL A 161 12.44 -13.28 17.97
CA VAL A 161 11.07 -12.89 17.63
C VAL A 161 10.82 -11.46 18.09
N TYR A 162 10.28 -10.63 17.21
CA TYR A 162 9.99 -9.24 17.53
C TYR A 162 8.84 -8.70 16.65
N THR A 163 8.32 -7.53 17.01
CA THR A 163 7.28 -6.83 16.26
C THR A 163 7.69 -5.38 15.97
N SER A 164 6.80 -4.60 15.35
CA SER A 164 6.91 -3.15 15.14
C SER A 164 5.55 -2.51 15.36
N ALA A 165 5.33 -1.28 14.88
CA ALA A 165 4.02 -0.63 14.93
C ALA A 165 2.97 -1.36 14.09
N ASP A 166 3.38 -1.99 13.00
CA ASP A 166 2.50 -2.77 12.13
C ASP A 166 2.05 -4.09 12.75
N SER A 167 1.02 -4.69 12.14
CA SER A 167 0.55 -6.04 12.47
C SER A 167 1.49 -7.11 11.90
N VAL A 168 2.67 -7.26 12.50
CA VAL A 168 3.73 -8.15 12.00
C VAL A 168 4.36 -8.98 13.12
N LEU A 169 4.65 -10.26 12.82
CA LEU A 169 5.54 -11.10 13.57
C LEU A 169 6.83 -11.30 12.76
N GLN A 170 7.95 -10.84 13.27
CA GLN A 170 9.23 -10.93 12.60
C GLN A 170 10.13 -11.94 13.29
N ILE A 171 10.79 -12.82 12.51
CA ILE A 171 11.75 -13.79 13.01
C ILE A 171 13.10 -13.49 12.36
N ALA A 172 14.09 -13.12 13.17
CA ALA A 172 15.45 -12.96 12.69
C ALA A 172 16.34 -14.12 13.15
N ALA A 173 17.19 -14.59 12.21
CA ALA A 173 18.19 -15.61 12.47
C ALA A 173 19.41 -15.43 11.56
N HIS A 174 20.60 -15.84 12.07
CA HIS A 174 21.84 -15.77 11.32
C HIS A 174 21.89 -16.85 10.25
N GLU A 175 22.21 -16.49 9.02
CA GLU A 175 22.17 -17.40 7.86
C GLU A 175 23.10 -18.61 7.98
N GLU A 176 24.31 -18.42 8.50
CA GLU A 176 25.29 -19.51 8.65
C GLU A 176 25.06 -20.37 9.90
N VAL A 177 24.35 -19.86 10.91
CA VAL A 177 24.12 -20.58 12.17
C VAL A 177 22.82 -21.38 12.11
N THR A 178 21.72 -20.71 11.76
CA THR A 178 20.39 -21.33 11.68
C THR A 178 20.13 -21.92 10.31
N GLY A 179 20.60 -21.25 9.27
CA GLY A 179 20.31 -21.60 7.88
C GLY A 179 19.03 -20.95 7.36
N LEU A 180 19.09 -20.46 6.13
CA LEU A 180 17.98 -19.73 5.49
C LEU A 180 16.72 -20.60 5.36
N GLN A 181 16.86 -21.86 4.96
CA GLN A 181 15.72 -22.78 4.80
C GLN A 181 15.04 -23.09 6.14
N GLU A 182 15.81 -23.19 7.21
CA GLU A 182 15.28 -23.41 8.56
C GLU A 182 14.54 -22.17 9.06
N LEU A 183 15.06 -20.97 8.80
CA LEU A 183 14.36 -19.71 9.11
C LEU A 183 13.01 -19.66 8.37
N TYR A 184 12.98 -20.00 7.09
CA TYR A 184 11.74 -20.02 6.31
C TYR A 184 10.75 -21.05 6.86
N ARG A 185 11.19 -22.27 7.17
CA ARG A 185 10.34 -23.29 7.82
C ARG A 185 9.72 -22.78 9.13
N CYS A 186 10.49 -22.08 9.95
CA CYS A 186 10.00 -21.49 11.19
C CYS A 186 8.98 -20.39 10.95
N CYS A 187 9.19 -19.55 9.94
CA CYS A 187 8.23 -18.52 9.54
C CYS A 187 6.93 -19.10 8.98
N GLU A 188 6.97 -20.20 8.24
CA GLU A 188 5.77 -20.92 7.80
C GLU A 188 4.97 -21.49 8.97
N ILE A 189 5.65 -22.02 9.99
CA ILE A 189 5.01 -22.47 11.24
C ILE A 189 4.34 -21.28 11.93
N ALA A 190 5.08 -20.16 12.09
CA ALA A 190 4.54 -18.95 12.68
C ALA A 190 3.31 -18.44 11.91
N ARG A 191 3.34 -18.44 10.54
CA ARG A 191 2.21 -18.03 9.71
C ARG A 191 0.97 -18.89 9.99
N ARG A 192 1.11 -20.23 10.06
CA ARG A 192 0.01 -21.12 10.39
C ARG A 192 -0.57 -20.86 11.78
N LEU A 193 0.27 -20.63 12.77
CA LEU A 193 -0.17 -20.30 14.14
C LEU A 193 -0.91 -18.97 14.19
N CYS A 194 -0.39 -17.98 13.50
CA CYS A 194 -0.99 -16.64 13.40
C CYS A 194 -2.21 -16.56 12.46
N MET A 195 -2.79 -17.69 12.03
CA MET A 195 -4.12 -17.73 11.43
C MET A 195 -5.23 -17.78 12.46
N LYS A 196 -4.93 -18.12 13.73
CA LYS A 196 -5.94 -18.11 14.80
C LYS A 196 -6.38 -16.67 15.07
N PRO A 197 -7.69 -16.41 15.26
CA PRO A 197 -8.22 -15.05 15.44
C PRO A 197 -7.53 -14.24 16.54
N GLU A 198 -7.16 -14.89 17.64
CA GLU A 198 -6.50 -14.26 18.79
C GLU A 198 -5.02 -13.91 18.55
N TRP A 199 -4.42 -14.44 17.48
CA TRP A 199 -3.00 -14.23 17.12
C TRP A 199 -2.83 -13.73 15.68
N LYS A 200 -3.93 -13.37 15.01
CA LYS A 200 -3.95 -13.04 13.59
C LYS A 200 -3.19 -11.73 13.33
N VAL A 201 -1.99 -11.85 12.77
CA VAL A 201 -1.21 -10.71 12.26
C VAL A 201 -1.23 -10.66 10.75
N GLY A 202 -1.13 -9.47 10.19
CA GLY A 202 -1.12 -9.26 8.75
C GLY A 202 0.03 -9.97 8.04
N ARG A 203 1.24 -9.94 8.62
CA ARG A 203 2.44 -10.54 8.02
C ARG A 203 3.28 -11.30 9.04
N VAL A 204 3.90 -12.40 8.60
CA VAL A 204 5.06 -13.02 9.26
C VAL A 204 6.26 -12.77 8.35
N ILE A 205 7.38 -12.30 8.89
CA ILE A 205 8.53 -11.87 8.08
C ILE A 205 9.78 -12.63 8.50
N ALA A 206 10.40 -13.33 7.55
CA ALA A 206 11.75 -13.86 7.70
C ALA A 206 12.78 -12.73 7.52
N ARG A 207 13.64 -12.56 8.52
CA ARG A 207 14.68 -11.53 8.58
C ARG A 207 16.06 -12.16 8.72
N PRO A 208 16.62 -12.74 7.66
CA PRO A 208 17.98 -13.25 7.70
C PRO A 208 18.99 -12.13 7.93
N TYR A 209 20.07 -12.45 8.64
CA TYR A 209 21.17 -11.54 8.86
C TYR A 209 22.52 -12.28 8.85
N VAL A 210 23.57 -11.54 8.62
CA VAL A 210 24.96 -11.98 8.64
C VAL A 210 25.82 -11.04 9.47
N GLY A 211 27.06 -11.44 9.75
CA GLY A 211 28.01 -10.69 10.58
C GLY A 211 28.57 -11.57 11.68
N THR A 212 29.54 -11.08 12.43
CA THR A 212 30.27 -11.87 13.46
C THR A 212 30.04 -11.34 14.87
N ASN A 213 29.58 -10.09 15.02
CA ASN A 213 29.37 -9.43 16.29
C ASN A 213 28.41 -8.23 16.16
N LYS A 214 28.00 -7.67 17.28
CA LYS A 214 27.03 -6.55 17.36
C LYS A 214 27.37 -5.29 16.56
N ASN A 215 28.61 -5.14 16.10
CA ASN A 215 29.03 -3.94 15.38
C ASN A 215 28.97 -4.14 13.85
N ASP A 216 28.91 -5.39 13.37
CA ASP A 216 28.91 -5.72 11.95
C ASP A 216 27.66 -6.48 11.48
N PHE A 217 26.73 -6.81 12.39
CA PHE A 217 25.47 -7.41 12.00
C PHE A 217 24.70 -6.54 11.02
N HIS A 218 24.30 -7.13 9.90
CA HIS A 218 23.44 -6.48 8.93
C HIS A 218 22.44 -7.46 8.31
N ARG A 219 21.28 -6.95 7.98
CA ARG A 219 20.19 -7.72 7.37
C ARG A 219 20.49 -8.03 5.91
N VAL A 220 20.18 -9.23 5.46
CA VAL A 220 20.27 -9.64 4.07
C VAL A 220 18.90 -9.37 3.42
N GLY A 221 18.81 -8.26 2.68
CA GLY A 221 17.54 -7.80 2.08
C GLY A 221 17.06 -8.71 0.96
N GLY A 222 17.96 -9.33 0.21
CA GLY A 222 17.64 -10.23 -0.90
C GLY A 222 16.98 -11.54 -0.46
N ASP A 223 17.24 -11.98 0.77
CA ASP A 223 16.72 -13.22 1.34
C ASP A 223 15.61 -12.98 2.39
N ARG A 224 15.15 -11.73 2.51
CA ARG A 224 13.94 -11.42 3.25
C ARG A 224 12.74 -12.05 2.55
N HIS A 225 11.86 -12.70 3.33
CA HIS A 225 10.61 -13.23 2.82
C HIS A 225 9.43 -12.86 3.71
N ASP A 226 8.38 -12.31 3.10
CA ASP A 226 7.16 -11.89 3.79
C ASP A 226 6.05 -12.92 3.52
N TYR A 227 5.54 -13.54 4.58
CA TYR A 227 4.37 -14.44 4.56
C TYR A 227 3.14 -13.63 4.90
N ALA A 228 2.58 -12.95 3.93
CA ALA A 228 1.39 -12.14 4.09
C ALA A 228 0.12 -12.99 4.24
N LEU A 229 -0.91 -12.42 4.84
CA LEU A 229 -2.27 -12.94 4.69
C LEU A 229 -2.73 -12.69 3.25
N SER A 230 -3.51 -13.61 2.73
CA SER A 230 -4.29 -13.34 1.52
C SER A 230 -5.66 -12.81 1.92
N PRO A 231 -6.30 -12.00 1.07
CA PRO A 231 -7.73 -11.76 1.18
C PRO A 231 -8.49 -13.09 1.28
N GLU A 232 -9.49 -13.17 2.17
CA GLU A 232 -10.27 -14.40 2.38
C GLU A 232 -11.21 -14.64 1.18
N GLU A 233 -11.62 -13.57 0.51
CA GLU A 233 -12.52 -13.54 -0.65
C GLU A 233 -11.75 -13.23 -1.93
N ASP A 234 -12.35 -13.58 -3.08
CA ASP A 234 -11.83 -13.15 -4.38
C ASP A 234 -12.07 -11.65 -4.53
N THR A 235 -11.00 -10.91 -4.75
CA THR A 235 -10.99 -9.47 -4.94
C THR A 235 -11.36 -9.08 -6.38
N ASP A 236 -11.56 -7.79 -6.64
CA ASP A 236 -11.74 -7.28 -8.01
C ASP A 236 -10.55 -7.63 -8.93
N MET A 237 -9.32 -7.75 -8.38
CA MET A 237 -8.15 -8.24 -9.14
C MET A 237 -8.31 -9.70 -9.58
N ASN A 238 -8.84 -10.57 -8.71
CA ASN A 238 -9.11 -11.97 -9.07
C ASN A 238 -10.15 -12.07 -10.19
N ILE A 239 -11.20 -11.24 -10.14
CA ILE A 239 -12.22 -11.21 -11.17
C ILE A 239 -11.62 -10.76 -12.53
N LEU A 240 -10.73 -9.76 -12.54
CA LEU A 240 -10.01 -9.36 -13.75
C LEU A 240 -9.15 -10.49 -14.31
N GLU A 241 -8.29 -11.10 -13.48
CA GLU A 241 -7.41 -12.21 -13.88
C GLU A 241 -8.20 -13.39 -14.45
N GLN A 242 -9.25 -13.83 -13.75
CA GLN A 242 -10.11 -14.94 -14.16
C GLN A 242 -10.83 -14.69 -15.48
N ASN A 243 -11.05 -13.43 -15.85
CA ASN A 243 -11.64 -13.02 -17.12
C ASN A 243 -10.60 -12.67 -18.22
N GLY A 244 -9.33 -12.97 -17.97
CA GLY A 244 -8.24 -12.85 -18.95
C GLY A 244 -7.71 -11.44 -19.15
N PHE A 245 -7.99 -10.51 -18.22
CA PHE A 245 -7.40 -9.17 -18.22
C PHE A 245 -6.02 -9.19 -17.58
N THR A 246 -5.17 -8.30 -18.03
CA THR A 246 -3.87 -8.07 -17.41
C THR A 246 -4.04 -7.37 -16.07
N VAL A 247 -3.40 -7.90 -15.03
CA VAL A 247 -3.23 -7.28 -13.73
C VAL A 247 -1.73 -7.16 -13.47
N SER A 248 -1.15 -6.06 -13.96
CA SER A 248 0.27 -5.75 -13.79
C SER A 248 0.50 -4.98 -12.50
N CYS A 249 1.37 -5.45 -11.63
CA CYS A 249 1.64 -4.89 -10.32
C CYS A 249 3.04 -4.29 -10.26
N VAL A 250 3.16 -3.05 -9.75
CA VAL A 250 4.43 -2.36 -9.55
C VAL A 250 4.58 -2.03 -8.06
N GLY A 251 5.74 -2.30 -7.49
CA GLY A 251 6.01 -2.12 -6.07
C GLY A 251 5.53 -3.30 -5.22
N LYS A 252 4.91 -3.02 -4.08
CA LYS A 252 4.49 -4.04 -3.10
C LYS A 252 3.13 -4.69 -3.37
N ILE A 253 2.43 -4.34 -4.44
CA ILE A 253 1.06 -4.84 -4.69
C ILE A 253 1.00 -6.38 -4.65
N CYS A 254 1.93 -7.05 -5.33
CA CYS A 254 2.00 -8.51 -5.33
C CYS A 254 2.12 -9.09 -3.90
N ASP A 255 2.94 -8.47 -3.05
CA ASP A 255 3.13 -8.89 -1.66
C ASP A 255 1.88 -8.61 -0.81
N ILE A 256 1.22 -7.46 -1.00
CA ILE A 256 0.00 -7.06 -0.28
C ILE A 256 -1.14 -8.04 -0.54
N PHE A 257 -1.28 -8.53 -1.77
CA PHE A 257 -2.30 -9.50 -2.16
C PHE A 257 -1.80 -10.96 -2.12
N ASN A 258 -0.55 -11.20 -1.68
CA ASN A 258 0.08 -12.51 -1.64
C ASN A 258 0.00 -13.24 -3.00
N GLY A 259 0.19 -12.49 -4.08
CA GLY A 259 0.17 -12.98 -5.46
C GLY A 259 -1.22 -13.28 -6.03
N LYS A 260 -2.31 -13.14 -5.27
CA LYS A 260 -3.67 -13.42 -5.76
C LYS A 260 -4.14 -12.35 -6.74
N GLY A 261 -4.70 -12.77 -7.86
CA GLY A 261 -5.22 -11.89 -8.90
C GLY A 261 -4.14 -11.12 -9.65
N VAL A 262 -2.86 -11.53 -9.57
CA VAL A 262 -1.70 -10.87 -10.21
C VAL A 262 -1.25 -11.65 -11.43
N THR A 263 -1.16 -11.00 -12.59
CA THR A 263 -0.62 -11.62 -13.82
C THR A 263 0.86 -11.30 -14.05
N GLU A 264 1.30 -10.10 -13.65
CA GLU A 264 2.68 -9.64 -13.79
C GLU A 264 3.09 -8.83 -12.56
N THR A 265 4.37 -8.87 -12.17
CA THR A 265 4.89 -8.06 -11.06
C THR A 265 6.26 -7.47 -11.36
N GLN A 266 6.50 -6.26 -10.86
CA GLN A 266 7.78 -5.56 -10.91
C GLN A 266 8.09 -4.98 -9.54
N HIS A 267 9.12 -5.52 -8.87
CA HIS A 267 9.61 -4.95 -7.61
C HIS A 267 10.24 -3.57 -7.84
N THR A 268 10.20 -2.72 -6.82
CA THR A 268 10.78 -1.38 -6.87
C THR A 268 11.73 -1.15 -5.70
N VAL A 269 12.69 -0.25 -5.90
CA VAL A 269 13.67 0.14 -4.87
C VAL A 269 13.45 1.57 -4.37
N SER A 270 12.62 2.35 -5.05
CA SER A 270 12.25 3.72 -4.70
C SER A 270 10.96 4.14 -5.40
N ASN A 271 10.36 5.26 -4.99
CA ASN A 271 9.22 5.86 -5.71
C ASN A 271 9.60 6.27 -7.14
N GLU A 272 10.81 6.78 -7.34
CA GLU A 272 11.33 7.15 -8.67
C GLU A 272 11.39 5.92 -9.58
N ASP A 273 11.98 4.81 -9.12
CA ASP A 273 12.01 3.53 -9.84
C ASP A 273 10.60 2.99 -10.12
N GLY A 274 9.67 3.17 -9.17
CA GLY A 274 8.26 2.81 -9.35
C GLY A 274 7.61 3.59 -10.49
N MET A 275 7.82 4.90 -10.54
CA MET A 275 7.32 5.75 -11.61
C MET A 275 8.02 5.45 -12.95
N ASP A 276 9.33 5.18 -12.97
CA ASP A 276 10.05 4.78 -14.19
C ASP A 276 9.43 3.51 -14.79
N LYS A 277 9.19 2.48 -13.99
CA LYS A 277 8.56 1.22 -14.42
C LYS A 277 7.13 1.42 -14.90
N THR A 278 6.39 2.28 -14.22
CA THR A 278 5.00 2.60 -14.59
C THR A 278 4.94 3.36 -15.92
N ILE A 279 5.82 4.34 -16.12
CA ILE A 279 5.92 5.10 -17.37
C ILE A 279 6.45 4.21 -18.51
N ASP A 280 7.36 3.28 -18.22
CA ASP A 280 7.81 2.29 -19.22
C ASP A 280 6.64 1.40 -19.69
N GLN A 281 5.80 0.93 -18.76
CA GLN A 281 4.59 0.19 -19.14
C GLN A 281 3.64 1.03 -19.98
N LEU A 282 3.43 2.30 -19.62
CA LEU A 282 2.57 3.22 -20.38
C LEU A 282 3.07 3.40 -21.82
N LYS A 283 4.38 3.56 -22.01
CA LYS A 283 5.01 3.83 -23.33
C LYS A 283 5.15 2.57 -24.19
N ASN A 284 5.51 1.43 -23.57
CA ASN A 284 6.07 0.29 -24.28
C ASN A 284 5.21 -0.97 -24.21
N LYS A 285 4.18 -1.03 -23.34
CA LYS A 285 3.28 -2.18 -23.26
C LYS A 285 1.91 -1.88 -23.84
N ASP A 286 1.39 -2.86 -24.56
CA ASP A 286 0.00 -2.84 -25.02
C ASP A 286 -0.75 -3.97 -24.29
N PHE A 287 -1.69 -3.59 -23.41
CA PHE A 287 -2.48 -4.54 -22.63
C PHE A 287 -3.92 -4.02 -22.45
N THR A 288 -4.82 -4.91 -22.11
CA THR A 288 -6.17 -4.57 -21.65
C THR A 288 -6.30 -5.03 -20.22
N GLY A 289 -6.53 -4.10 -19.29
CA GLY A 289 -6.59 -4.38 -17.87
C GLY A 289 -6.04 -3.24 -17.02
N ILE A 290 -5.40 -3.58 -15.91
CA ILE A 290 -4.88 -2.60 -14.95
C ILE A 290 -3.36 -2.70 -14.77
N CYS A 291 -2.75 -1.56 -14.47
CA CYS A 291 -1.44 -1.42 -13.85
C CYS A 291 -1.65 -0.83 -12.45
N PHE A 292 -1.47 -1.63 -11.42
CA PHE A 292 -1.65 -1.24 -10.03
C PHE A 292 -0.28 -0.99 -9.40
N VAL A 293 -0.08 0.22 -8.87
CA VAL A 293 1.22 0.75 -8.45
C VAL A 293 1.17 1.19 -6.99
N ASN A 294 2.13 0.74 -6.18
CA ASN A 294 2.32 1.23 -4.82
C ASN A 294 3.68 1.94 -4.69
N LEU A 295 3.66 3.22 -4.33
CA LEU A 295 4.83 4.07 -4.12
C LEU A 295 5.12 4.18 -2.62
N VAL A 296 5.93 3.27 -2.11
CA VAL A 296 6.09 2.93 -0.69
C VAL A 296 6.84 3.97 0.14
N GLU A 297 7.76 4.76 -0.47
CA GLU A 297 8.67 5.62 0.29
C GLU A 297 7.96 6.77 1.02
N PHE A 298 6.78 7.17 0.56
CA PHE A 298 5.98 8.18 1.27
C PHE A 298 5.73 7.73 2.71
N ASP A 299 5.33 6.49 2.89
CA ASP A 299 5.12 5.88 4.19
C ASP A 299 6.43 5.51 4.89
N SER A 300 7.24 4.65 4.27
CA SER A 300 8.39 4.01 4.93
C SER A 300 9.55 4.96 5.22
N GLU A 301 9.80 5.96 4.35
CA GLU A 301 10.94 6.86 4.50
C GLU A 301 10.56 8.22 5.12
N PHE A 302 9.30 8.65 4.97
CA PHE A 302 8.88 9.96 5.41
C PHE A 302 7.80 9.93 6.49
N GLY A 303 6.74 9.13 6.34
CA GLY A 303 5.66 8.99 7.31
C GLY A 303 6.14 8.40 8.63
N HIS A 304 6.56 7.15 8.65
CA HIS A 304 7.07 6.45 9.84
C HIS A 304 8.32 7.09 10.46
N ARG A 305 9.12 7.80 9.67
CA ARG A 305 10.33 8.50 10.16
C ARG A 305 10.06 9.93 10.61
N ARG A 306 8.80 10.37 10.59
CA ARG A 306 8.41 11.72 11.00
C ARG A 306 9.23 12.80 10.32
N ASN A 307 9.37 12.70 9.00
CA ASN A 307 10.11 13.63 8.15
C ASN A 307 9.15 14.43 7.23
N PRO A 308 8.44 15.45 7.75
CA PRO A 308 7.43 16.17 6.98
C PRO A 308 8.04 16.95 5.80
N VAL A 309 9.26 17.48 5.95
CA VAL A 309 9.97 18.18 4.86
C VAL A 309 10.32 17.21 3.73
N GLY A 310 10.82 16.02 4.06
CA GLY A 310 11.07 14.95 3.08
C GLY A 310 9.80 14.51 2.38
N TYR A 311 8.70 14.37 3.12
CA TYR A 311 7.38 14.03 2.59
C TYR A 311 6.90 15.05 1.54
N ALA A 312 6.93 16.35 1.89
CA ALA A 312 6.55 17.43 0.97
C ALA A 312 7.39 17.42 -0.32
N ARG A 313 8.71 17.22 -0.20
CA ARG A 313 9.60 17.15 -1.38
C ARG A 313 9.34 15.91 -2.24
N ALA A 314 9.00 14.78 -1.63
CA ALA A 314 8.61 13.58 -2.35
C ALA A 314 7.29 13.78 -3.12
N LEU A 315 6.31 14.47 -2.55
CA LEU A 315 5.06 14.84 -3.23
C LEU A 315 5.30 15.78 -4.43
N GLU A 316 6.19 16.78 -4.29
CA GLU A 316 6.57 17.67 -5.39
C GLU A 316 7.31 16.90 -6.52
N ALA A 317 8.14 15.92 -6.16
CA ALA A 317 8.83 15.08 -7.13
C ALA A 317 7.82 14.16 -7.85
N PHE A 318 6.89 13.57 -7.12
CA PHE A 318 5.82 12.74 -7.67
C PHE A 318 4.94 13.52 -8.65
N ASP A 319 4.54 14.74 -8.31
CA ASP A 319 3.72 15.59 -9.20
C ASP A 319 4.41 15.84 -10.56
N LYS A 320 5.72 16.02 -10.58
CA LYS A 320 6.49 16.15 -11.83
C LYS A 320 6.42 14.86 -12.66
N ARG A 321 6.51 13.69 -12.00
CA ARG A 321 6.38 12.39 -12.67
C ARG A 321 4.96 12.14 -13.16
N VAL A 322 3.93 12.62 -12.43
CA VAL A 322 2.55 12.63 -12.91
C VAL A 322 2.43 13.45 -14.19
N GLY A 323 3.05 14.63 -14.26
CA GLY A 323 3.09 15.45 -15.48
C GLY A 323 3.73 14.73 -16.66
N GLU A 324 4.85 14.03 -16.45
CA GLU A 324 5.48 13.19 -17.47
C GLU A 324 4.54 12.06 -17.90
N PHE A 325 3.95 11.34 -16.94
CA PHE A 325 3.01 10.24 -17.22
C PHE A 325 1.87 10.70 -18.12
N ILE A 326 1.18 11.79 -17.74
CA ILE A 326 0.05 12.35 -18.50
C ILE A 326 0.44 12.68 -19.93
N SER A 327 1.65 13.20 -20.16
CA SER A 327 2.13 13.59 -21.50
C SER A 327 2.25 12.43 -22.49
N HIS A 328 2.22 11.18 -21.97
CA HIS A 328 2.34 9.95 -22.76
C HIS A 328 1.03 9.11 -22.80
N MET A 329 -0.02 9.55 -22.12
CA MET A 329 -1.30 8.85 -22.10
C MET A 329 -1.99 8.89 -23.48
N ARG A 330 -2.68 7.80 -23.78
CA ARG A 330 -3.58 7.68 -24.94
C ARG A 330 -4.99 8.10 -24.53
N ASP A 331 -5.84 8.41 -25.52
CA ASP A 331 -7.24 8.79 -25.26
C ASP A 331 -8.07 7.67 -24.60
N ASP A 332 -7.61 6.42 -24.66
CA ASP A 332 -8.23 5.26 -24.05
C ASP A 332 -7.49 4.73 -22.82
N ASP A 333 -6.64 5.56 -22.22
CA ASP A 333 -6.05 5.34 -20.91
C ASP A 333 -6.83 6.08 -19.82
N LEU A 334 -6.93 5.44 -18.65
CA LEU A 334 -7.46 6.05 -17.43
C LEU A 334 -6.36 6.05 -16.35
N LEU A 335 -6.13 7.20 -15.73
CA LEU A 335 -5.25 7.36 -14.56
C LEU A 335 -6.11 7.58 -13.33
N MET A 336 -5.86 6.81 -12.27
CA MET A 336 -6.38 7.01 -10.93
C MET A 336 -5.20 7.22 -9.98
N ILE A 337 -5.18 8.34 -9.24
CA ILE A 337 -4.17 8.63 -8.21
C ILE A 337 -4.89 8.67 -6.87
N THR A 338 -4.39 7.92 -5.90
CA THR A 338 -4.98 7.81 -4.56
C THR A 338 -3.92 7.54 -3.49
N ALA A 339 -4.36 7.32 -2.27
CA ALA A 339 -3.60 6.77 -1.15
C ALA A 339 -4.38 5.61 -0.52
N ASP A 340 -3.77 4.85 0.37
CA ASP A 340 -4.35 3.70 1.04
C ASP A 340 -4.71 3.97 2.51
N HIS A 341 -4.11 4.98 3.12
CA HIS A 341 -4.36 5.50 4.47
C HIS A 341 -3.66 6.85 4.63
N GLY A 342 -3.61 7.40 5.84
CA GLY A 342 -2.76 8.51 6.25
C GLY A 342 -1.52 8.04 7.02
N ASN A 343 -0.48 8.84 7.05
CA ASN A 343 0.64 8.73 7.99
C ASN A 343 1.25 10.12 8.20
N ASP A 344 0.50 10.98 8.87
CA ASP A 344 0.89 12.37 9.10
C ASP A 344 2.27 12.45 9.78
N PRO A 345 3.29 12.96 9.06
CA PRO A 345 4.66 12.95 9.57
C PRO A 345 4.90 13.94 10.73
N THR A 346 3.91 14.76 11.06
CA THR A 346 3.95 15.68 12.21
C THR A 346 3.18 15.15 13.41
N PHE A 347 2.42 14.07 13.22
CA PHE A 347 1.57 13.52 14.26
C PHE A 347 2.38 12.75 15.31
N HIS A 348 1.79 12.51 16.48
CA HIS A 348 2.46 11.78 17.55
C HIS A 348 2.65 10.29 17.23
N GLY A 349 3.62 9.65 17.89
CA GLY A 349 3.94 8.23 17.64
C GLY A 349 4.61 8.01 16.28
N THR A 350 4.53 6.79 15.77
CA THR A 350 5.09 6.38 14.47
C THR A 350 4.13 5.52 13.66
N ASP A 351 2.89 5.38 14.14
CA ASP A 351 1.83 4.61 13.48
C ASP A 351 1.16 5.44 12.38
N HIS A 352 0.42 4.75 11.51
CA HIS A 352 -0.45 5.36 10.51
C HIS A 352 -1.54 6.20 11.16
N THR A 353 -2.13 7.12 10.39
CA THR A 353 -3.23 7.98 10.83
C THR A 353 -4.51 7.67 10.06
N ARG A 354 -5.65 7.70 10.76
CA ARG A 354 -6.99 7.42 10.22
C ARG A 354 -7.48 8.63 9.43
N GLU A 355 -7.20 8.64 8.13
CA GLU A 355 -7.49 9.76 7.23
C GLU A 355 -8.28 9.32 6.01
N LYS A 356 -9.11 10.22 5.50
CA LYS A 356 -9.65 10.11 4.14
C LYS A 356 -8.52 10.15 3.13
N VAL A 357 -8.74 9.55 1.97
CA VAL A 357 -7.76 9.57 0.88
C VAL A 357 -8.29 10.35 -0.32
N PRO A 358 -7.41 11.04 -1.07
CA PRO A 358 -7.80 11.67 -2.33
C PRO A 358 -8.01 10.60 -3.40
N LEU A 359 -8.91 10.85 -4.35
CA LEU A 359 -9.02 10.10 -5.59
C LEU A 359 -9.14 11.09 -6.75
N LEU A 360 -8.08 11.13 -7.59
CA LEU A 360 -8.01 11.96 -8.79
C LEU A 360 -8.09 11.03 -10.01
N ILE A 361 -9.10 11.21 -10.86
CA ILE A 361 -9.36 10.34 -12.01
C ILE A 361 -9.25 11.16 -13.30
N TYR A 362 -8.26 10.85 -14.12
CA TYR A 362 -7.94 11.60 -15.32
C TYR A 362 -7.86 10.72 -16.56
N SER A 363 -8.36 11.23 -17.67
CA SER A 363 -8.13 10.70 -19.03
C SER A 363 -7.95 11.86 -20.00
N PRO A 364 -7.07 11.76 -21.02
CA PRO A 364 -7.02 12.75 -22.09
C PRO A 364 -8.35 12.91 -22.84
N SER A 365 -9.20 11.89 -22.83
CA SER A 365 -10.52 11.92 -23.45
C SER A 365 -11.58 12.72 -22.68
N PHE A 366 -11.32 13.07 -21.42
CA PHE A 366 -12.27 13.86 -20.63
C PHE A 366 -12.40 15.28 -21.16
N LYS A 367 -13.61 15.67 -21.50
CA LYS A 367 -13.92 17.04 -21.91
C LYS A 367 -13.95 18.01 -20.73
N LYS A 368 -14.40 17.53 -19.57
CA LYS A 368 -14.50 18.27 -18.32
C LYS A 368 -14.36 17.29 -17.16
N GLY A 369 -13.57 17.67 -16.17
CA GLY A 369 -13.62 17.08 -14.85
C GLY A 369 -14.54 17.88 -13.93
N ARG A 370 -14.76 17.34 -12.76
CA ARG A 370 -15.50 18.00 -11.66
C ARG A 370 -15.22 17.32 -10.33
N GLN A 371 -15.43 18.03 -9.25
CA GLN A 371 -15.51 17.41 -7.94
C GLN A 371 -16.79 16.56 -7.84
N LEU A 372 -16.64 15.33 -7.35
CA LEU A 372 -17.73 14.42 -7.04
C LEU A 372 -18.00 14.42 -5.53
N GLU A 373 -19.12 13.80 -5.13
CA GLU A 373 -19.41 13.59 -3.71
C GLU A 373 -18.40 12.62 -3.09
N GLU A 374 -18.15 12.79 -1.79
CA GLU A 374 -17.27 11.90 -1.03
C GLU A 374 -17.75 10.44 -1.12
N ALA A 375 -16.86 9.54 -1.48
CA ALA A 375 -17.18 8.12 -1.55
C ALA A 375 -17.14 7.48 -0.14
N PRO A 376 -18.11 6.63 0.18
CA PRO A 376 -18.20 6.01 1.51
C PRO A 376 -17.16 4.90 1.74
N THR A 377 -16.45 4.45 0.69
CA THR A 377 -15.47 3.37 0.74
C THR A 377 -14.43 3.48 -0.37
N PHE A 378 -13.22 2.98 -0.16
CA PHE A 378 -12.20 2.84 -1.22
C PHE A 378 -12.62 1.84 -2.30
N GLY A 379 -13.55 0.94 -2.00
CA GLY A 379 -14.07 -0.07 -2.94
C GLY A 379 -14.71 0.50 -4.21
N VAL A 380 -14.99 1.82 -4.27
CA VAL A 380 -15.43 2.50 -5.48
C VAL A 380 -14.41 2.37 -6.63
N MET A 381 -13.12 2.25 -6.31
CA MET A 381 -12.04 2.14 -7.29
C MET A 381 -12.14 0.81 -8.06
N GLY A 382 -12.14 -0.32 -7.36
CA GLY A 382 -12.29 -1.64 -7.95
C GLY A 382 -13.64 -1.81 -8.68
N ALA A 383 -14.74 -1.30 -8.07
CA ALA A 383 -16.04 -1.30 -8.70
C ALA A 383 -16.04 -0.55 -10.04
N THR A 384 -15.41 0.62 -10.09
CA THR A 384 -15.30 1.43 -11.31
C THR A 384 -14.45 0.73 -12.38
N ILE A 385 -13.37 0.06 -11.96
CA ILE A 385 -12.51 -0.74 -12.86
C ILE A 385 -13.31 -1.89 -13.49
N LEU A 386 -14.07 -2.65 -12.69
CA LEU A 386 -14.88 -3.75 -13.22
C LEU A 386 -16.02 -3.27 -14.11
N GLU A 387 -16.68 -2.16 -13.77
CA GLU A 387 -17.70 -1.52 -14.61
C GLU A 387 -17.14 -1.16 -15.99
N ASN A 388 -15.91 -0.58 -16.05
CA ASN A 388 -15.26 -0.27 -17.32
C ASN A 388 -15.13 -1.50 -18.23
N PHE A 389 -14.85 -2.67 -17.65
CA PHE A 389 -14.67 -3.91 -18.41
C PHE A 389 -15.97 -4.72 -18.57
N GLY A 390 -17.11 -4.23 -18.04
CA GLY A 390 -18.39 -4.89 -18.10
C GLY A 390 -18.42 -6.22 -17.34
N LEU A 391 -17.65 -6.33 -16.27
CA LEU A 391 -17.55 -7.52 -15.43
C LEU A 391 -18.51 -7.45 -14.24
N LYS A 392 -19.16 -8.58 -13.96
CA LYS A 392 -20.00 -8.70 -12.76
C LYS A 392 -19.12 -8.88 -11.53
N ARG A 393 -19.36 -8.05 -10.54
CA ARG A 393 -18.73 -8.10 -9.22
C ARG A 393 -19.39 -9.12 -8.31
N ASN A 394 -18.65 -9.70 -7.38
CA ASN A 394 -19.20 -10.55 -6.33
C ASN A 394 -20.00 -9.71 -5.33
N ASP A 395 -21.12 -10.27 -4.84
CA ASP A 395 -22.04 -9.54 -3.95
C ASP A 395 -21.43 -9.23 -2.56
N ASP A 396 -20.37 -9.93 -2.16
CA ASP A 396 -19.65 -9.72 -0.89
C ASP A 396 -18.67 -8.55 -0.92
N LEU A 397 -18.33 -8.05 -2.11
CA LEU A 397 -17.41 -6.91 -2.28
C LEU A 397 -18.13 -5.58 -2.12
N ILE A 398 -17.50 -4.63 -1.42
CA ILE A 398 -18.07 -3.30 -1.15
C ILE A 398 -17.66 -2.26 -2.19
N GLY A 399 -18.48 -1.23 -2.35
CA GLY A 399 -18.29 -0.09 -3.26
C GLY A 399 -19.16 -0.18 -4.52
N GLU A 400 -19.61 0.98 -4.97
CA GLU A 400 -20.37 1.16 -6.21
C GLU A 400 -19.52 1.90 -7.24
N PRO A 401 -19.69 1.63 -8.55
CA PRO A 401 -18.88 2.30 -9.56
C PRO A 401 -19.23 3.78 -9.71
N LEU A 402 -18.21 4.60 -9.95
CA LEU A 402 -18.35 6.02 -10.28
C LEU A 402 -18.80 6.16 -11.77
N LYS A 403 -20.10 6.11 -12.02
CA LYS A 403 -20.68 6.09 -13.37
C LYS A 403 -20.45 7.39 -14.12
N GLU A 404 -20.26 8.49 -13.42
CA GLU A 404 -20.02 9.83 -13.96
C GLU A 404 -18.80 9.91 -14.88
N ILE A 405 -17.81 9.05 -14.66
CA ILE A 405 -16.60 9.04 -15.50
C ILE A 405 -16.82 8.41 -16.89
N PHE A 406 -17.96 7.75 -17.10
CA PHE A 406 -18.32 7.12 -18.37
C PHE A 406 -19.32 7.96 -19.20
N GLU A 407 -19.80 9.09 -18.65
CA GLU A 407 -20.72 10.03 -19.31
C GLU A 407 -19.93 11.03 -20.19
#